data_dea24ee3289a5002a148cad89e2dc342
#
_entry.id   dea24ee3289a5002a148cad89e2dc342
#
_cell.length_a   1.000
_cell.length_b   1.000
_cell.length_c   1.000
_cell.angle_alpha   90.00
_cell.angle_beta   90.00
_cell.angle_gamma   90.00
#
_symmetry.space_group_name_H-M   'P 1'
#
loop_
_entity.id
_entity.type
_entity.pdbx_description
1 polymer ?
#
loop_
_entity_poly.entity_id
_entity_poly.type
_entity_poly.pdbx_seq_one_letter_code
_entity_poly.pdbx_strand_id
1 'polypeptide(L)'
;EAYLWTDGRYFIQAEKELEGKEISLMKMRTPGYPTIDEWIKDNVKENKVVGFDGRLFSVNQYEGYLKIAKEKNFSINMEKDLLSDIWNTRTELPKNKVFLHEEKYAGKSASEKLSEVRKNMKQKNADYFILSSLDDIAWLCNIRGNDVTFNPVALSYAVIGREYANIYIDNDKVDNEIR
;
A
#
# COMPACT_ATOMS: atom_id res chain seq x y z
N GLU A 1 10.96 -24.99 -2.33
CA GLU A 1 11.07 -24.47 -0.96
C GLU A 1 10.25 -23.18 -0.85
N ALA A 2 9.59 -22.99 0.27
CA ALA A 2 8.82 -21.78 0.57
C ALA A 2 9.26 -21.18 1.89
N TYR A 3 9.25 -19.84 1.99
CA TYR A 3 9.67 -19.11 3.17
C TYR A 3 8.68 -17.99 3.50
N LEU A 4 8.40 -17.81 4.78
CA LEU A 4 7.56 -16.71 5.28
C LEU A 4 8.38 -15.80 6.19
N TRP A 5 8.57 -14.55 5.79
CA TRP A 5 9.14 -13.51 6.65
C TRP A 5 8.03 -12.78 7.38
N THR A 6 8.13 -12.71 8.69
CA THR A 6 7.19 -11.94 9.52
C THR A 6 7.90 -11.26 10.68
N ASP A 7 7.26 -10.28 11.29
CA ASP A 7 7.80 -9.54 12.43
C ASP A 7 7.42 -10.17 13.79
N GLY A 8 8.02 -9.68 14.87
CA GLY A 8 7.91 -10.26 16.21
C GLY A 8 6.50 -10.38 16.78
N ARG A 9 5.54 -9.60 16.26
CA ARG A 9 4.12 -9.66 16.67
C ARG A 9 3.45 -10.97 16.30
N TYR A 10 3.96 -11.63 15.26
CA TYR A 10 3.35 -12.81 14.65
C TYR A 10 4.18 -14.09 14.78
N PHE A 11 5.33 -14.08 15.47
CA PHE A 11 6.19 -15.27 15.56
C PHE A 11 5.46 -16.49 16.12
N ILE A 12 4.76 -16.34 17.25
CA ILE A 12 4.05 -17.45 17.90
C ILE A 12 2.90 -17.97 17.02
N GLN A 13 2.17 -17.06 16.38
CA GLN A 13 1.10 -17.42 15.46
C GLN A 13 1.64 -18.17 14.25
N ALA A 14 2.67 -17.63 13.61
CA ALA A 14 3.30 -18.24 12.44
C ALA A 14 3.88 -19.63 12.76
N GLU A 15 4.54 -19.82 13.89
CA GLU A 15 5.05 -21.13 14.32
C GLU A 15 3.92 -22.17 14.37
N LYS A 16 2.78 -21.82 14.98
CA LYS A 16 1.63 -22.73 15.05
C LYS A 16 0.98 -23.00 13.70
N GLU A 17 0.80 -21.96 12.88
CA GLU A 17 0.12 -22.09 11.59
C GLU A 17 0.98 -22.79 10.52
N LEU A 18 2.31 -22.76 10.65
CA LEU A 18 3.24 -23.41 9.75
C LEU A 18 3.64 -24.83 10.20
N GLU A 19 3.22 -25.24 11.40
CA GLU A 19 3.52 -26.59 11.90
C GLU A 19 3.01 -27.67 10.92
N GLY A 20 3.91 -28.58 10.53
CA GLY A 20 3.62 -29.64 9.57
C GLY A 20 3.49 -29.18 8.11
N LYS A 21 3.82 -27.93 7.78
CA LYS A 21 3.82 -27.39 6.40
C LYS A 21 5.23 -27.25 5.86
N GLU A 22 5.38 -27.34 4.54
CA GLU A 22 6.65 -27.17 3.85
C GLU A 22 7.03 -25.68 3.66
N ILE A 23 6.77 -24.85 4.67
CA ILE A 23 7.06 -23.42 4.68
C ILE A 23 7.93 -23.11 5.89
N SER A 24 9.12 -22.59 5.67
CA SER A 24 10.05 -22.20 6.72
C SER A 24 9.80 -20.78 7.21
N LEU A 25 9.73 -20.61 8.54
CA LEU A 25 9.56 -19.29 9.16
C LEU A 25 10.90 -18.54 9.22
N MET A 26 10.91 -17.32 8.70
CA MET A 26 12.03 -16.38 8.78
C MET A 26 11.65 -15.22 9.71
N LYS A 27 12.26 -15.19 10.89
CA LYS A 27 11.97 -14.20 11.95
C LYS A 27 12.70 -12.89 11.65
N MET A 28 11.98 -11.90 11.14
CA MET A 28 12.56 -10.60 10.82
C MET A 28 13.22 -9.92 12.03
N ARG A 29 14.38 -9.31 11.81
CA ARG A 29 15.17 -8.60 12.83
C ARG A 29 15.65 -9.49 13.99
N THR A 30 15.71 -10.78 13.78
CA THR A 30 16.25 -11.74 14.77
C THR A 30 17.60 -12.26 14.26
N PRO A 31 18.65 -12.28 15.10
CA PRO A 31 19.95 -12.84 14.71
C PRO A 31 19.81 -14.28 14.21
N GLY A 32 20.54 -14.59 13.13
CA GLY A 32 20.52 -15.92 12.50
C GLY A 32 19.44 -16.09 11.42
N TYR A 33 18.58 -15.11 11.19
CA TYR A 33 17.62 -15.12 10.10
C TYR A 33 17.97 -14.03 9.07
N PRO A 34 18.16 -14.38 7.78
CA PRO A 34 18.44 -13.40 6.74
C PRO A 34 17.22 -12.53 6.44
N THR A 35 17.44 -11.31 6.02
CA THR A 35 16.42 -10.50 5.36
C THR A 35 16.07 -11.10 3.99
N ILE A 36 14.95 -10.65 3.37
CA ILE A 36 14.59 -11.08 2.01
C ILE A 36 15.71 -10.73 1.03
N ASP A 37 16.30 -9.55 1.15
CA ASP A 37 17.36 -9.06 0.28
C ASP A 37 18.63 -9.94 0.39
N GLU A 38 19.05 -10.25 1.61
CA GLU A 38 20.18 -11.15 1.88
C GLU A 38 19.90 -12.56 1.34
N TRP A 39 18.69 -13.07 1.57
CA TRP A 39 18.31 -14.37 1.07
C TRP A 39 18.34 -14.44 -0.47
N ILE A 40 17.78 -13.43 -1.16
CA ILE A 40 17.83 -13.33 -2.62
C ILE A 40 19.28 -13.28 -3.10
N LYS A 41 20.10 -12.45 -2.46
CA LYS A 41 21.51 -12.28 -2.80
C LYS A 41 22.32 -13.57 -2.70
N ASP A 42 22.00 -14.41 -1.73
CA ASP A 42 22.75 -15.64 -1.43
C ASP A 42 22.21 -16.87 -2.17
N ASN A 43 20.94 -16.90 -2.52
CA ASN A 43 20.28 -18.10 -3.06
C ASN A 43 19.88 -18.00 -4.53
N VAL A 44 19.66 -16.80 -5.07
CA VAL A 44 19.30 -16.67 -6.49
C VAL A 44 20.56 -16.80 -7.36
N LYS A 45 20.53 -17.79 -8.26
CA LYS A 45 21.63 -18.05 -9.19
C LYS A 45 21.60 -17.10 -10.39
N GLU A 46 22.75 -16.97 -11.05
CA GLU A 46 22.89 -16.23 -12.30
C GLU A 46 21.89 -16.69 -13.37
N ASN A 47 21.49 -15.78 -14.24
CA ASN A 47 20.57 -16.01 -15.36
C ASN A 47 19.18 -16.56 -14.94
N LYS A 48 18.78 -16.36 -13.68
CA LYS A 48 17.42 -16.63 -13.18
C LYS A 48 16.56 -15.38 -13.24
N VAL A 49 15.25 -15.57 -13.05
CA VAL A 49 14.26 -14.49 -12.98
C VAL A 49 13.63 -14.50 -11.60
N VAL A 50 13.66 -13.37 -10.92
CA VAL A 50 12.89 -13.13 -9.70
C VAL A 50 11.60 -12.41 -10.08
N GLY A 51 10.46 -13.04 -9.81
CA GLY A 51 9.14 -12.49 -10.11
C GLY A 51 8.41 -12.03 -8.86
N PHE A 52 7.70 -10.89 -8.96
CA PHE A 52 6.78 -10.42 -7.94
C PHE A 52 5.72 -9.47 -8.52
N ASP A 53 4.62 -9.28 -7.80
CA ASP A 53 3.61 -8.28 -8.16
C ASP A 53 4.13 -6.87 -7.84
N GLY A 54 4.46 -6.10 -8.88
CA GLY A 54 4.99 -4.75 -8.73
C GLY A 54 4.08 -3.77 -7.99
N ARG A 55 2.78 -4.05 -7.89
CA ARG A 55 1.83 -3.22 -7.13
C ARG A 55 2.04 -3.30 -5.61
N LEU A 56 2.75 -4.31 -5.13
CA LEU A 56 3.01 -4.57 -3.71
C LEU A 56 4.34 -3.99 -3.23
N PHE A 57 5.14 -3.41 -4.13
CA PHE A 57 6.48 -2.91 -3.83
C PHE A 57 6.58 -1.42 -4.10
N SER A 58 7.27 -0.71 -3.21
CA SER A 58 7.63 0.68 -3.46
C SER A 58 8.74 0.79 -4.50
N VAL A 59 8.86 1.97 -5.14
CA VAL A 59 9.96 2.26 -6.09
C VAL A 59 11.32 2.03 -5.44
N ASN A 60 11.51 2.48 -4.20
CA ASN A 60 12.77 2.30 -3.47
C ASN A 60 13.14 0.83 -3.25
N GLN A 61 12.14 -0.02 -2.93
CA GLN A 61 12.35 -1.47 -2.80
C GLN A 61 12.74 -2.07 -4.15
N TYR A 62 12.04 -1.71 -5.23
CA TYR A 62 12.37 -2.16 -6.57
C TYR A 62 13.80 -1.77 -6.99
N GLU A 63 14.18 -0.52 -6.76
CA GLU A 63 15.56 -0.06 -7.03
C GLU A 63 16.62 -0.82 -6.22
N GLY A 64 16.28 -1.19 -4.97
CA GLY A 64 17.12 -2.07 -4.15
C GLY A 64 17.32 -3.43 -4.81
N TYR A 65 16.23 -4.08 -5.25
CA TYR A 65 16.30 -5.36 -5.94
C TYR A 65 17.02 -5.29 -7.30
N LEU A 66 16.86 -4.19 -8.05
CA LEU A 66 17.63 -3.97 -9.28
C LEU A 66 19.15 -3.93 -9.06
N LYS A 67 19.60 -3.35 -7.94
CA LYS A 67 21.03 -3.35 -7.59
C LYS A 67 21.52 -4.75 -7.33
N ILE A 68 20.78 -5.54 -6.55
CA ILE A 68 21.11 -6.95 -6.27
C ILE A 68 21.10 -7.77 -7.56
N ALA A 69 20.11 -7.56 -8.42
CA ALA A 69 19.99 -8.27 -9.71
C ALA A 69 21.19 -8.02 -10.62
N LYS A 70 21.65 -6.77 -10.70
CA LYS A 70 22.86 -6.41 -11.45
C LYS A 70 24.12 -7.05 -10.86
N GLU A 71 24.27 -7.01 -9.53
CA GLU A 71 25.42 -7.59 -8.83
C GLU A 71 25.51 -9.11 -9.04
N LYS A 72 24.36 -9.79 -9.05
CA LYS A 72 24.25 -11.25 -9.09
C LYS A 72 23.89 -11.82 -10.46
N ASN A 73 23.78 -10.97 -11.47
CA ASN A 73 23.48 -11.34 -12.86
C ASN A 73 22.18 -12.15 -13.02
N PHE A 74 21.08 -11.70 -12.41
CA PHE A 74 19.74 -12.20 -12.64
C PHE A 74 18.80 -11.10 -13.13
N SER A 75 17.59 -11.44 -13.57
CA SER A 75 16.59 -10.46 -14.02
C SER A 75 15.39 -10.41 -13.09
N ILE A 76 14.61 -9.32 -13.18
CA ILE A 76 13.39 -9.10 -12.41
C ILE A 76 12.21 -9.03 -13.38
N ASN A 77 11.10 -9.69 -13.02
CA ASN A 77 9.80 -9.53 -13.65
C ASN A 77 8.77 -9.12 -12.60
N MET A 78 8.15 -7.94 -12.80
CA MET A 78 7.17 -7.38 -11.87
C MET A 78 5.76 -7.22 -12.48
N GLU A 79 5.51 -7.85 -13.62
CA GLU A 79 4.27 -7.66 -14.40
C GLU A 79 3.15 -8.60 -13.97
N LYS A 80 3.44 -9.67 -13.24
CA LYS A 80 2.47 -10.71 -12.90
C LYS A 80 2.21 -10.81 -11.41
N ASP A 81 0.93 -10.85 -11.07
CA ASP A 81 0.48 -11.38 -9.78
C ASP A 81 0.55 -12.92 -9.83
N LEU A 82 1.60 -13.48 -9.24
CA LEU A 82 1.87 -14.94 -9.27
C LEU A 82 0.89 -15.75 -8.42
N LEU A 83 0.09 -15.10 -7.57
CA LEU A 83 -0.86 -15.75 -6.69
C LEU A 83 -2.30 -15.78 -7.23
N SER A 84 -2.64 -14.93 -8.19
CA SER A 84 -4.00 -14.82 -8.73
C SER A 84 -4.53 -16.14 -9.28
N ASP A 85 -3.68 -16.93 -9.93
CA ASP A 85 -4.09 -18.17 -10.58
C ASP A 85 -4.37 -19.31 -9.60
N ILE A 86 -3.86 -19.21 -8.38
CA ILE A 86 -3.99 -20.25 -7.34
C ILE A 86 -4.86 -19.82 -6.16
N TRP A 87 -5.11 -18.53 -6.00
CA TRP A 87 -5.91 -17.99 -4.88
C TRP A 87 -7.35 -17.68 -5.31
N ASN A 88 -8.11 -18.71 -5.60
CA ASN A 88 -9.50 -18.61 -6.08
C ASN A 88 -10.47 -18.00 -5.06
N THR A 89 -10.11 -17.97 -3.78
CA THR A 89 -10.91 -17.39 -2.67
C THR A 89 -10.43 -16.02 -2.26
N ARG A 90 -9.61 -15.35 -3.08
CA ARG A 90 -9.13 -14.00 -2.78
C ARG A 90 -10.29 -13.03 -2.65
N THR A 91 -10.33 -12.33 -1.53
CA THR A 91 -11.33 -11.30 -1.28
C THR A 91 -11.20 -10.17 -2.29
N GLU A 92 -12.32 -9.77 -2.89
CA GLU A 92 -12.39 -8.56 -3.74
C GLU A 92 -12.10 -7.30 -2.93
N LEU A 93 -11.70 -6.23 -3.64
CA LEU A 93 -11.60 -4.91 -3.02
C LEU A 93 -12.97 -4.47 -2.52
N PRO A 94 -13.04 -3.81 -1.35
CA PRO A 94 -14.30 -3.36 -0.79
C PRO A 94 -15.00 -2.34 -1.70
N LYS A 95 -16.33 -2.46 -1.84
CA LYS A 95 -17.17 -1.62 -2.70
C LYS A 95 -18.21 -0.82 -1.91
N ASN A 96 -17.99 -0.64 -0.61
CA ASN A 96 -18.92 0.10 0.25
C ASN A 96 -19.00 1.57 -0.19
N LYS A 97 -20.20 2.14 -0.12
CA LYS A 97 -20.40 3.56 -0.42
C LYS A 97 -19.65 4.44 0.57
N VAL A 98 -19.10 5.52 0.06
CA VAL A 98 -18.62 6.61 0.90
C VAL A 98 -19.79 7.51 1.33
N PHE A 99 -19.64 8.19 2.45
CA PHE A 99 -20.63 9.12 2.96
C PHE A 99 -19.96 10.41 3.47
N LEU A 100 -20.72 11.49 3.48
CA LEU A 100 -20.26 12.77 3.96
C LEU A 100 -20.15 12.77 5.48
N HIS A 101 -19.06 13.33 5.98
CA HIS A 101 -18.87 13.63 7.39
C HIS A 101 -19.24 15.09 7.63
N GLU A 102 -20.40 15.32 8.23
CA GLU A 102 -20.98 16.65 8.40
C GLU A 102 -20.00 17.62 9.10
N GLU A 103 -20.01 18.86 8.66
CA GLU A 103 -19.12 19.92 9.19
C GLU A 103 -19.24 20.12 10.70
N LYS A 104 -20.44 19.95 11.26
CA LYS A 104 -20.67 20.02 12.72
C LYS A 104 -19.81 19.06 13.53
N TYR A 105 -19.37 17.94 12.93
CA TYR A 105 -18.46 16.97 13.54
C TYR A 105 -17.02 17.16 13.08
N ALA A 106 -16.83 17.63 11.86
CA ALA A 106 -15.51 17.85 11.26
C ALA A 106 -14.85 19.16 11.73
N GLY A 107 -15.63 20.12 12.22
CA GLY A 107 -15.18 21.42 12.72
C GLY A 107 -14.83 22.45 11.65
N LYS A 108 -14.56 22.00 10.40
CA LYS A 108 -14.27 22.84 9.23
C LYS A 108 -14.80 22.19 7.97
N SER A 109 -15.22 23.02 7.01
CA SER A 109 -15.58 22.56 5.67
C SER A 109 -14.37 22.02 4.89
N ALA A 110 -14.59 21.17 3.90
CA ALA A 110 -13.54 20.73 2.98
C ALA A 110 -12.90 21.90 2.22
N SER A 111 -13.69 22.91 1.87
CA SER A 111 -13.22 24.12 1.19
C SER A 111 -12.22 24.91 2.03
N GLU A 112 -12.51 25.12 3.31
CA GLU A 112 -11.58 25.80 4.24
C GLU A 112 -10.27 25.02 4.39
N LYS A 113 -10.35 23.69 4.57
CA LYS A 113 -9.17 22.82 4.65
C LYS A 113 -8.33 22.86 3.38
N LEU A 114 -8.97 22.79 2.20
CA LEU A 114 -8.27 22.94 0.91
C LEU A 114 -7.58 24.30 0.78
N SER A 115 -8.21 25.36 1.24
CA SER A 115 -7.61 26.70 1.23
C SER A 115 -6.37 26.77 2.12
N GLU A 116 -6.39 26.15 3.30
CA GLU A 116 -5.23 26.07 4.18
C GLU A 116 -4.10 25.22 3.56
N VAL A 117 -4.42 24.08 2.94
CA VAL A 117 -3.45 23.25 2.23
C VAL A 117 -2.80 24.04 1.09
N ARG A 118 -3.58 24.73 0.26
CA ARG A 118 -3.06 25.55 -0.86
C ARG A 118 -2.17 26.70 -0.38
N LYS A 119 -2.51 27.31 0.76
CA LYS A 119 -1.65 28.32 1.40
C LYS A 119 -0.28 27.73 1.77
N ASN A 120 -0.27 26.55 2.36
CA ASN A 120 0.96 25.85 2.73
C ASN A 120 1.76 25.41 1.49
N MET A 121 1.09 24.92 0.44
CA MET A 121 1.72 24.61 -0.85
C MET A 121 2.44 25.82 -1.43
N LYS A 122 1.77 26.99 -1.42
CA LYS A 122 2.38 28.24 -1.90
C LYS A 122 3.63 28.62 -1.11
N GLN A 123 3.61 28.49 0.22
CA GLN A 123 4.77 28.78 1.07
C GLN A 123 5.95 27.84 0.80
N LYS A 124 5.66 26.60 0.38
CA LYS A 124 6.65 25.56 0.04
C LYS A 124 7.04 25.54 -1.44
N ASN A 125 6.53 26.47 -2.25
CA ASN A 125 6.69 26.49 -3.71
C ASN A 125 6.27 25.17 -4.38
N ALA A 126 5.24 24.52 -3.85
CA ALA A 126 4.69 23.31 -4.42
C ALA A 126 3.52 23.62 -5.35
N ASP A 127 3.51 23.06 -6.55
CA ASP A 127 2.43 23.17 -7.52
C ASP A 127 1.37 22.09 -7.33
N TYR A 128 1.79 20.93 -6.86
CA TYR A 128 0.92 19.78 -6.60
C TYR A 128 1.22 19.17 -5.25
N PHE A 129 0.16 18.67 -4.61
CA PHE A 129 0.27 17.87 -3.41
C PHE A 129 -0.48 16.55 -3.63
N ILE A 130 0.25 15.43 -3.56
CA ILE A 130 -0.29 14.10 -3.76
C ILE A 130 -0.57 13.49 -2.39
N LEU A 131 -1.78 13.01 -2.20
CA LEU A 131 -2.23 12.31 -0.99
C LEU A 131 -2.45 10.84 -1.30
N SER A 132 -1.80 9.98 -0.53
CA SER A 132 -1.99 8.52 -0.53
C SER A 132 -2.39 7.97 0.85
N SER A 133 -2.34 8.81 1.88
CA SER A 133 -2.85 8.48 3.21
C SER A 133 -4.37 8.58 3.22
N LEU A 134 -5.05 7.48 3.53
CA LEU A 134 -6.51 7.41 3.52
C LEU A 134 -7.13 8.32 4.58
N ASP A 135 -6.48 8.43 5.74
CA ASP A 135 -6.90 9.31 6.84
C ASP A 135 -6.83 10.79 6.45
N ASP A 136 -5.77 11.18 5.76
CA ASP A 136 -5.59 12.57 5.30
C ASP A 136 -6.63 12.94 4.24
N ILE A 137 -6.94 12.01 3.31
CA ILE A 137 -7.98 12.21 2.31
C ILE A 137 -9.36 12.31 3.00
N ALA A 138 -9.65 11.40 3.92
CA ALA A 138 -10.90 11.39 4.67
C ALA A 138 -11.09 12.68 5.48
N TRP A 139 -10.01 13.19 6.09
CA TRP A 139 -10.01 14.46 6.81
C TRP A 139 -10.20 15.66 5.87
N LEU A 140 -9.41 15.73 4.81
CA LEU A 140 -9.41 16.86 3.88
C LEU A 140 -10.77 17.03 3.18
N CYS A 141 -11.33 15.93 2.71
CA CYS A 141 -12.55 15.93 1.90
C CYS A 141 -13.84 15.78 2.72
N ASN A 142 -13.74 15.63 4.04
CA ASN A 142 -14.88 15.34 4.91
C ASN A 142 -15.71 14.14 4.44
N ILE A 143 -15.04 13.09 3.98
CA ILE A 143 -15.68 11.83 3.58
C ILE A 143 -15.28 10.72 4.52
N ARG A 144 -16.13 9.70 4.64
CA ARG A 144 -15.87 8.47 5.36
C ARG A 144 -16.29 7.27 4.53
N GLY A 145 -15.69 6.12 4.82
CA GLY A 145 -16.02 4.84 4.19
C GLY A 145 -15.78 3.69 5.16
N ASN A 146 -16.01 2.47 4.70
CA ASN A 146 -15.86 1.25 5.51
C ASN A 146 -14.95 0.24 4.81
N ASP A 147 -13.93 0.70 4.09
CA ASP A 147 -13.04 -0.18 3.34
C ASP A 147 -12.00 -0.88 4.23
N VAL A 148 -11.67 -0.27 5.35
CA VAL A 148 -10.72 -0.80 6.33
C VAL A 148 -11.47 -1.11 7.63
N THR A 149 -11.32 -2.33 8.13
CA THR A 149 -11.96 -2.75 9.39
C THR A 149 -11.49 -1.87 10.55
N PHE A 150 -12.45 -1.31 11.30
CA PHE A 150 -12.23 -0.41 12.44
C PHE A 150 -11.62 0.97 12.10
N ASN A 151 -11.45 1.30 10.82
CA ASN A 151 -11.02 2.63 10.38
C ASN A 151 -12.00 3.15 9.31
N PRO A 152 -12.71 4.29 9.55
CA PRO A 152 -13.77 4.77 8.67
C PRO A 152 -13.23 5.51 7.45
N VAL A 153 -12.41 4.87 6.65
CA VAL A 153 -11.76 5.41 5.45
C VAL A 153 -12.17 4.67 4.18
N ALA A 154 -11.97 5.29 3.04
CA ALA A 154 -12.16 4.70 1.73
C ALA A 154 -10.85 4.63 0.96
N LEU A 155 -10.62 3.52 0.25
CA LEU A 155 -9.47 3.36 -0.65
C LEU A 155 -9.53 4.40 -1.76
N SER A 156 -8.60 5.33 -1.73
CA SER A 156 -8.56 6.47 -2.66
C SER A 156 -7.17 7.10 -2.70
N TYR A 157 -6.97 7.96 -3.70
CA TYR A 157 -5.84 8.86 -3.81
C TYR A 157 -6.36 10.27 -4.09
N ALA A 158 -5.60 11.30 -3.79
CA ALA A 158 -5.96 12.65 -4.18
C ALA A 158 -4.76 13.45 -4.70
N VAL A 159 -5.04 14.32 -5.66
CA VAL A 159 -4.08 15.30 -6.18
C VAL A 159 -4.69 16.67 -6.02
N ILE A 160 -4.02 17.49 -5.23
CA ILE A 160 -4.41 18.88 -4.97
C ILE A 160 -3.51 19.78 -5.80
N GLY A 161 -4.11 20.50 -6.74
CA GLY A 161 -3.46 21.56 -7.47
C GLY A 161 -3.80 22.93 -6.89
N ARG A 162 -3.23 23.99 -7.46
CA ARG A 162 -3.48 25.37 -7.02
C ARG A 162 -4.95 25.78 -7.13
N GLU A 163 -5.66 25.30 -8.14
CA GLU A 163 -7.05 25.68 -8.45
C GLU A 163 -8.03 24.50 -8.47
N TYR A 164 -7.56 23.27 -8.44
CA TYR A 164 -8.38 22.06 -8.48
C TYR A 164 -7.98 21.06 -7.39
N ALA A 165 -8.88 20.13 -7.11
CA ALA A 165 -8.62 18.96 -6.28
C ALA A 165 -9.32 17.76 -6.91
N ASN A 166 -8.56 16.73 -7.26
CA ASN A 166 -9.07 15.49 -7.83
C ASN A 166 -8.92 14.36 -6.85
N ILE A 167 -10.01 13.62 -6.61
CA ILE A 167 -10.02 12.38 -5.84
C ILE A 167 -10.16 11.22 -6.82
N TYR A 168 -9.27 10.25 -6.72
CA TYR A 168 -9.30 9.01 -7.47
C TYR A 168 -9.83 7.91 -6.57
N ILE A 169 -11.05 7.52 -6.79
CA ILE A 169 -11.80 6.54 -6.01
C ILE A 169 -12.65 5.71 -6.96
N ASP A 170 -12.99 4.48 -6.58
CA ASP A 170 -13.89 3.65 -7.37
C ASP A 170 -15.25 4.34 -7.54
N ASN A 171 -15.70 4.48 -8.79
CA ASN A 171 -16.96 5.14 -9.14
C ASN A 171 -18.18 4.50 -8.49
N ASP A 172 -18.13 3.20 -8.24
CA ASP A 172 -19.22 2.48 -7.57
C ASP A 172 -19.41 2.90 -6.11
N LYS A 173 -18.40 3.56 -5.51
CA LYS A 173 -18.46 4.05 -4.13
C LYS A 173 -19.07 5.43 -3.98
N VAL A 174 -19.19 6.17 -5.08
CA VAL A 174 -19.58 7.59 -5.08
C VAL A 174 -20.98 7.73 -5.68
N ASP A 175 -21.86 8.43 -4.99
CA ASP A 175 -23.16 8.85 -5.50
C ASP A 175 -23.16 10.32 -5.94
N ASN A 176 -24.32 10.81 -6.39
CA ASN A 176 -24.45 12.18 -6.90
C ASN A 176 -24.29 13.26 -5.83
N GLU A 177 -24.39 12.90 -4.58
CA GLU A 177 -24.28 13.84 -3.45
C GLU A 177 -22.80 14.15 -3.12
N ILE A 178 -21.90 13.25 -3.50
CA ILE A 178 -20.45 13.34 -3.23
C ILE A 178 -19.68 13.81 -4.47
N ARG A 179 -20.27 13.70 -5.65
CA ARG A 179 -19.69 14.20 -6.90
C ARG A 179 -19.85 15.71 -6.99
#